data_fe7622ad4c571cfaf00c75b9b7d4c473
#
_entry.id   fe7622ad4c571cfaf00c75b9b7d4c473
#
_cell.length_a   1.000
_cell.length_b   1.000
_cell.length_c   1.000
_cell.angle_alpha   90.00
_cell.angle_beta   90.00
_cell.angle_gamma   90.00
#
_symmetry.space_group_name_H-M   'P 1'
#
loop_
_entity.id
_entity.type
_entity.pdbx_description
1 polymer ?
#
loop_
_entity_poly.entity_id
_entity_poly.type
_entity_poly.pdbx_seq_one_letter_code
_entity_poly.pdbx_strand_id
1 'polypeptide(L)'
;MPKPTPTPAEQEVSLRTHWRFDVSDALPVPGKFEIASTLILPVTQHENPATTLLVCLPGGFLSRHYFDLQINGSTTYSFAEAMNRAGYAVLCLDHIGTGESSFPEPLENGYAIGVADIARANRLALESALQRLREGDPTSNITPCEFGRTIGVGHSMGSMLAVEEQAFSKQHEALLLFSFSTQGTPRFLDDSMRAYAGDPERLRKDIGKLAENSMGTPYPERATNSESDRRAAFGVGTAPSDAEDALHAASTNLLATGGLTSMIPGGFAPPAAEIDVPVMMIFGDHDLHDDRHTREELPRSPSVTTYCLEDAWHCHFVSNNREMLWLRVSDWINSL
;
A
#
# COMPACT_ATOMS: atom_id res chain seq x y z
N MET A 1 22.22 17.35 45.87
CA MET A 1 21.27 16.31 45.53
C MET A 1 21.20 16.22 44.02
N PRO A 2 21.47 15.07 43.40
CA PRO A 2 21.30 14.94 41.96
C PRO A 2 19.80 15.03 41.60
N LYS A 3 19.50 15.77 40.54
CA LYS A 3 18.13 15.81 39.98
C LYS A 3 17.71 14.39 39.61
N PRO A 4 16.45 13.99 39.89
CA PRO A 4 15.94 12.70 39.44
C PRO A 4 16.01 12.63 37.93
N THR A 5 16.57 11.53 37.41
CA THR A 5 16.51 11.16 35.99
C THR A 5 15.03 11.09 35.61
N PRO A 6 14.59 11.74 34.54
CA PRO A 6 13.21 11.59 34.10
C PRO A 6 12.95 10.11 33.80
N THR A 7 11.91 9.58 34.43
CA THR A 7 11.31 8.29 34.05
C THR A 7 11.01 8.33 32.55
N PRO A 8 11.25 7.25 31.78
CA PRO A 8 10.76 7.18 30.41
C PRO A 8 9.27 7.48 30.45
N ALA A 9 8.84 8.48 29.71
CA ALA A 9 7.40 8.71 29.51
C ALA A 9 6.80 7.39 29.06
N GLU A 10 5.76 6.92 29.74
CA GLU A 10 4.97 5.79 29.32
C GLU A 10 4.64 6.05 27.84
N GLN A 11 5.19 5.22 26.95
CA GLN A 11 4.90 5.33 25.53
C GLN A 11 3.42 5.03 25.41
N GLU A 12 2.63 6.04 25.11
CA GLU A 12 1.24 5.85 24.75
C GLU A 12 1.21 4.87 23.58
N VAL A 13 0.63 3.70 23.81
CA VAL A 13 0.59 2.62 22.82
C VAL A 13 -0.66 2.78 21.98
N SER A 14 -0.52 2.94 20.67
CA SER A 14 -1.66 2.97 19.74
C SER A 14 -2.52 1.72 19.89
N LEU A 15 -3.83 1.87 19.82
CA LEU A 15 -4.74 0.73 19.81
C LEU A 15 -4.64 0.02 18.46
N ARG A 16 -4.21 -1.25 18.47
CA ARG A 16 -4.17 -2.13 17.29
C ARG A 16 -5.23 -3.20 17.37
N THR A 17 -5.94 -3.40 16.26
CA THR A 17 -6.85 -4.52 16.12
C THR A 17 -6.75 -5.15 14.74
N HIS A 18 -6.97 -6.46 14.67
CA HIS A 18 -6.92 -7.22 13.45
C HIS A 18 -8.33 -7.67 13.09
N TRP A 19 -8.72 -7.39 11.85
CA TRP A 19 -10.01 -7.79 11.31
C TRP A 19 -9.83 -8.62 10.04
N ARG A 20 -10.85 -9.39 9.74
CA ARG A 20 -11.02 -10.09 8.46
C ARG A 20 -12.38 -9.72 7.90
N PHE A 21 -12.41 -9.39 6.61
CA PHE A 21 -13.62 -8.96 5.93
C PHE A 21 -13.93 -9.90 4.77
N ASP A 22 -15.15 -10.42 4.72
CA ASP A 22 -15.63 -11.23 3.60
C ASP A 22 -15.74 -10.35 2.34
N VAL A 23 -15.05 -10.78 1.28
CA VAL A 23 -14.99 -10.09 0.00
C VAL A 23 -15.32 -11.02 -1.17
N SER A 24 -15.97 -12.15 -0.87
CA SER A 24 -16.26 -13.21 -1.84
C SER A 24 -17.03 -12.71 -3.06
N ASP A 25 -17.97 -11.78 -2.87
CA ASP A 25 -18.78 -11.21 -3.95
C ASP A 25 -18.00 -10.30 -4.92
N ALA A 26 -16.78 -9.89 -4.55
CA ALA A 26 -15.93 -9.05 -5.40
C ALA A 26 -15.14 -9.86 -6.43
N LEU A 27 -15.05 -11.19 -6.27
CA LEU A 27 -14.14 -12.03 -7.04
C LEU A 27 -14.85 -12.85 -8.11
N PRO A 28 -14.21 -13.07 -9.29
CA PRO A 28 -14.82 -13.81 -10.41
C PRO A 28 -14.71 -15.34 -10.23
N VAL A 29 -14.16 -15.82 -9.15
CA VAL A 29 -13.90 -17.24 -8.88
C VAL A 29 -14.71 -17.72 -7.67
N PRO A 30 -15.18 -18.98 -7.64
CA PRO A 30 -15.92 -19.49 -6.51
C PRO A 30 -15.02 -19.68 -5.29
N GLY A 31 -15.61 -19.48 -4.11
CA GLY A 31 -14.93 -19.68 -2.83
C GLY A 31 -15.35 -18.67 -1.78
N LYS A 32 -14.89 -18.88 -0.55
CA LYS A 32 -14.98 -17.90 0.52
C LYS A 32 -13.66 -17.16 0.63
N PHE A 33 -13.71 -15.84 0.51
CA PHE A 33 -12.52 -14.99 0.50
C PHE A 33 -12.62 -13.90 1.55
N GLU A 34 -11.54 -13.75 2.31
CA GLU A 34 -11.43 -12.73 3.34
C GLU A 34 -10.15 -11.91 3.14
N ILE A 35 -10.28 -10.60 3.26
CA ILE A 35 -9.15 -9.69 3.37
C ILE A 35 -8.77 -9.52 4.84
N ALA A 36 -7.50 -9.77 5.15
CA ALA A 36 -6.93 -9.49 6.47
C ALA A 36 -6.52 -8.01 6.56
N SER A 37 -6.79 -7.41 7.72
CA SER A 37 -6.49 -6.01 7.97
C SER A 37 -5.94 -5.76 9.36
N THR A 38 -5.26 -4.63 9.53
CA THR A 38 -4.86 -4.08 10.83
C THR A 38 -5.34 -2.64 10.90
N LEU A 39 -6.20 -2.34 11.87
CA LEU A 39 -6.58 -0.99 12.23
C LEU A 39 -5.69 -0.50 13.36
N ILE A 40 -5.16 0.71 13.22
CA ILE A 40 -4.33 1.38 14.22
C ILE A 40 -4.97 2.74 14.52
N LEU A 41 -5.43 2.91 15.75
CA LEU A 41 -6.09 4.13 16.22
C LEU A 41 -5.19 4.92 17.17
N PRO A 42 -5.22 6.26 17.12
CA PRO A 42 -4.53 7.09 18.11
C PRO A 42 -5.00 6.77 19.53
N VAL A 43 -4.11 6.81 20.51
CA VAL A 43 -4.43 6.60 21.93
C VAL A 43 -5.48 7.58 22.41
N THR A 44 -5.42 8.81 21.89
CA THR A 44 -6.36 9.91 22.23
C THR A 44 -7.70 9.79 21.51
N GLN A 45 -7.99 8.68 20.81
CA GLN A 45 -9.22 8.53 20.02
C GLN A 45 -10.52 8.81 20.80
N HIS A 46 -10.54 8.53 22.09
CA HIS A 46 -11.71 8.80 22.94
C HIS A 46 -11.85 10.28 23.34
N GLU A 47 -10.75 11.01 23.45
CA GLU A 47 -10.72 12.41 23.88
C GLU A 47 -10.70 13.37 22.69
N ASN A 48 -9.98 13.00 21.64
CA ASN A 48 -9.82 13.75 20.40
C ASN A 48 -9.86 12.79 19.21
N PRO A 49 -11.05 12.39 18.73
CA PRO A 49 -11.18 11.39 17.69
C PRO A 49 -10.55 11.84 16.37
N ALA A 50 -9.80 10.95 15.74
CA ALA A 50 -9.27 11.17 14.41
C ALA A 50 -10.42 11.40 13.41
N THR A 51 -10.31 12.43 12.59
CA THR A 51 -11.29 12.74 11.55
C THR A 51 -10.91 12.19 10.17
N THR A 52 -9.68 11.73 10.04
CA THR A 52 -9.11 11.19 8.80
C THR A 52 -8.65 9.76 8.99
N LEU A 53 -9.08 8.88 8.09
CA LEU A 53 -8.61 7.49 7.98
C LEU A 53 -7.70 7.35 6.77
N LEU A 54 -6.47 6.90 7.00
CA LEU A 54 -5.52 6.51 5.96
C LEU A 54 -5.72 5.03 5.64
N VAL A 55 -5.99 4.69 4.38
CA VAL A 55 -6.23 3.32 3.92
C VAL A 55 -5.01 2.86 3.13
N CYS A 56 -4.23 1.94 3.71
CA CYS A 56 -2.90 1.57 3.23
C CYS A 56 -2.91 0.26 2.46
N LEU A 57 -2.42 0.30 1.21
CA LEU A 57 -2.31 -0.79 0.27
C LEU A 57 -0.84 -1.10 -0.05
N PRO A 58 -0.30 -2.29 0.30
CA PRO A 58 1.10 -2.62 0.13
C PRO A 58 1.49 -2.89 -1.32
N GLY A 59 2.78 -2.79 -1.60
CA GLY A 59 3.39 -3.13 -2.88
C GLY A 59 3.49 -4.63 -3.13
N GLY A 60 3.92 -5.00 -4.33
CA GLY A 60 4.22 -6.38 -4.67
C GLY A 60 5.26 -6.99 -3.73
N PHE A 61 5.07 -8.24 -3.34
CA PHE A 61 5.88 -8.99 -2.38
C PHE A 61 5.88 -8.43 -0.95
N LEU A 62 4.99 -7.48 -0.62
CA LEU A 62 4.84 -6.91 0.71
C LEU A 62 3.43 -7.15 1.25
N SER A 63 3.34 -7.38 2.55
CA SER A 63 2.08 -7.45 3.29
C SER A 63 1.76 -6.10 3.94
N ARG A 64 0.58 -5.99 4.55
CA ARG A 64 0.14 -4.83 5.33
C ARG A 64 1.13 -4.40 6.41
N HIS A 65 1.98 -5.33 6.88
CA HIS A 65 3.02 -5.06 7.88
C HIS A 65 4.10 -4.08 7.39
N TYR A 66 4.22 -3.86 6.08
CA TYR A 66 5.10 -2.82 5.54
C TYR A 66 4.77 -1.42 6.09
N PHE A 67 3.48 -1.13 6.30
CA PHE A 67 3.06 0.15 6.86
C PHE A 67 3.19 0.23 8.39
N ASP A 68 3.40 -0.90 9.07
CA ASP A 68 3.59 -0.95 10.53
C ASP A 68 4.83 -1.77 10.91
N LEU A 69 5.98 -1.41 10.31
CA LEU A 69 7.24 -2.07 10.59
C LEU A 69 7.67 -1.84 12.03
N GLN A 70 7.88 -2.93 12.75
CA GLN A 70 8.36 -2.94 14.13
C GLN A 70 9.67 -3.72 14.20
N ILE A 71 10.70 -3.12 14.78
CA ILE A 71 12.03 -3.69 14.87
C ILE A 71 12.47 -3.69 16.33
N ASN A 72 12.66 -4.87 16.91
CA ASN A 72 13.09 -5.03 18.30
C ASN A 72 12.23 -4.22 19.31
N GLY A 73 10.92 -4.14 19.06
CA GLY A 73 9.99 -3.36 19.86
C GLY A 73 9.98 -1.85 19.58
N SER A 74 10.83 -1.38 18.66
CA SER A 74 10.81 0.01 18.18
C SER A 74 9.83 0.19 17.04
N THR A 75 9.07 1.27 17.09
CA THR A 75 8.09 1.68 16.06
C THR A 75 8.60 2.81 15.15
N THR A 76 9.90 3.11 15.20
CA THR A 76 10.48 4.25 14.44
C THR A 76 10.40 4.10 12.93
N TYR A 77 10.20 2.87 12.43
CA TYR A 77 10.01 2.56 11.02
C TYR A 77 8.52 2.42 10.62
N SER A 78 7.61 2.49 11.59
CA SER A 78 6.18 2.37 11.35
C SER A 78 5.61 3.68 10.81
N PHE A 79 5.17 3.67 9.55
CA PHE A 79 4.37 4.74 8.97
C PHE A 79 3.08 4.94 9.77
N ALA A 80 2.41 3.84 10.12
CA ALA A 80 1.16 3.89 10.86
C ALA A 80 1.32 4.58 12.22
N GLU A 81 2.38 4.26 12.98
CA GLU A 81 2.66 4.95 14.25
C GLU A 81 3.02 6.43 14.06
N ALA A 82 3.77 6.75 13.03
CA ALA A 82 4.11 8.14 12.72
C ALA A 82 2.84 8.96 12.41
N MET A 83 1.93 8.40 11.62
CA MET A 83 0.65 9.02 11.27
C MET A 83 -0.32 9.07 12.46
N ASN A 84 -0.31 8.05 13.31
CA ASN A 84 -1.10 8.05 14.55
C ASN A 84 -0.65 9.16 15.50
N ARG A 85 0.66 9.37 15.68
CA ARG A 85 1.19 10.50 16.46
C ARG A 85 0.79 11.86 15.89
N ALA A 86 0.57 11.92 14.57
CA ALA A 86 0.04 13.12 13.90
C ALA A 86 -1.50 13.24 13.97
N GLY A 87 -2.19 12.30 14.64
CA GLY A 87 -3.63 12.33 14.87
C GLY A 87 -4.48 11.63 13.79
N TYR A 88 -3.89 10.81 12.92
CA TYR A 88 -4.61 10.08 11.89
C TYR A 88 -4.84 8.62 12.30
N ALA A 89 -6.01 8.07 11.99
CA ALA A 89 -6.25 6.63 12.04
C ALA A 89 -5.68 5.95 10.78
N VAL A 90 -5.22 4.71 10.90
CA VAL A 90 -4.62 3.97 9.79
C VAL A 90 -5.24 2.58 9.70
N LEU A 91 -5.72 2.21 8.50
CA LEU A 91 -6.19 0.88 8.15
C LEU A 91 -5.28 0.28 7.09
N CYS A 92 -4.55 -0.78 7.43
CA CYS A 92 -3.68 -1.49 6.51
C CYS A 92 -4.36 -2.77 6.05
N LEU A 93 -4.41 -3.02 4.74
CA LEU A 93 -5.03 -4.21 4.12
C LEU A 93 -3.97 -5.09 3.47
N ASP A 94 -4.13 -6.42 3.57
CA ASP A 94 -3.48 -7.36 2.67
C ASP A 94 -4.36 -7.55 1.43
N HIS A 95 -3.80 -7.51 0.23
CA HIS A 95 -4.55 -7.87 -0.97
C HIS A 95 -4.95 -9.35 -0.95
N ILE A 96 -5.99 -9.72 -1.69
CA ILE A 96 -6.33 -11.13 -1.92
C ILE A 96 -5.10 -11.89 -2.44
N GLY A 97 -4.84 -13.06 -1.87
CA GLY A 97 -3.70 -13.89 -2.24
C GLY A 97 -2.34 -13.38 -1.74
N THR A 98 -2.33 -12.44 -0.77
CA THR A 98 -1.10 -11.96 -0.13
C THR A 98 -1.26 -11.94 1.39
N GLY A 99 -0.14 -11.98 2.10
CA GLY A 99 -0.10 -11.89 3.56
C GLY A 99 -0.99 -12.94 4.23
N GLU A 100 -1.90 -12.46 5.08
CA GLU A 100 -2.87 -13.30 5.80
C GLU A 100 -4.25 -13.33 5.14
N SER A 101 -4.43 -12.70 3.98
CA SER A 101 -5.67 -12.78 3.21
C SER A 101 -5.84 -14.15 2.56
N SER A 102 -7.08 -14.48 2.19
CA SER A 102 -7.40 -15.78 1.57
C SER A 102 -6.72 -15.95 0.20
N PHE A 103 -6.35 -17.18 -0.08
CA PHE A 103 -5.94 -17.64 -1.40
C PHE A 103 -7.08 -18.40 -2.07
N PRO A 104 -7.21 -18.38 -3.40
CA PRO A 104 -8.17 -19.23 -4.09
C PRO A 104 -7.77 -20.71 -4.02
N GLU A 105 -8.77 -21.57 -4.04
CA GLU A 105 -8.61 -23.01 -4.15
C GLU A 105 -9.44 -23.54 -5.32
N PRO A 106 -8.83 -24.17 -6.34
CA PRO A 106 -7.37 -24.36 -6.51
C PRO A 106 -6.63 -23.04 -6.77
N LEU A 107 -5.31 -23.02 -6.49
CA LEU A 107 -4.47 -21.82 -6.61
C LEU A 107 -4.49 -21.19 -8.02
N GLU A 108 -4.63 -22.03 -9.05
CA GLU A 108 -4.69 -21.62 -10.46
C GLU A 108 -5.84 -20.64 -10.75
N ASN A 109 -6.89 -20.64 -9.93
CA ASN A 109 -7.96 -19.65 -10.00
C ASN A 109 -7.44 -18.22 -9.81
N GLY A 110 -6.27 -18.02 -9.20
CA GLY A 110 -5.60 -16.73 -9.06
C GLY A 110 -5.28 -16.06 -10.40
N TYR A 111 -5.08 -16.82 -11.47
CA TYR A 111 -4.89 -16.25 -12.81
C TYR A 111 -6.14 -15.56 -13.37
N ALA A 112 -7.33 -15.88 -12.85
CA ALA A 112 -8.57 -15.23 -13.24
C ALA A 112 -8.86 -13.93 -12.46
N ILE A 113 -8.08 -13.64 -11.40
CA ILE A 113 -8.26 -12.44 -10.57
C ILE A 113 -7.40 -11.31 -11.15
N GLY A 114 -8.05 -10.34 -11.78
CA GLY A 114 -7.39 -9.16 -12.35
C GLY A 114 -7.33 -7.98 -11.38
N VAL A 115 -6.66 -6.90 -11.79
CA VAL A 115 -6.49 -5.69 -10.96
C VAL A 115 -7.82 -5.05 -10.53
N ALA A 116 -8.83 -5.08 -11.40
CA ALA A 116 -10.15 -4.57 -11.08
C ALA A 116 -10.86 -5.41 -9.99
N ASP A 117 -10.61 -6.73 -9.96
CA ASP A 117 -11.17 -7.62 -8.93
C ASP A 117 -10.51 -7.37 -7.58
N ILE A 118 -9.17 -7.19 -7.59
CA ILE A 118 -8.40 -6.86 -6.39
C ILE A 118 -8.88 -5.51 -5.81
N ALA A 119 -9.01 -4.50 -6.66
CA ALA A 119 -9.48 -3.18 -6.25
C ALA A 119 -10.92 -3.22 -5.70
N ARG A 120 -11.83 -4.01 -6.30
CA ARG A 120 -13.19 -4.23 -5.76
C ARG A 120 -13.15 -4.93 -4.40
N ALA A 121 -12.29 -5.92 -4.22
CA ALA A 121 -12.14 -6.62 -2.95
C ALA A 121 -11.61 -5.68 -1.85
N ASN A 122 -10.59 -4.86 -2.14
CA ASN A 122 -10.06 -3.86 -1.21
C ASN A 122 -11.15 -2.85 -0.81
N ARG A 123 -11.92 -2.36 -1.78
CA ARG A 123 -13.04 -1.45 -1.53
C ARG A 123 -14.11 -2.07 -0.63
N LEU A 124 -14.51 -3.31 -0.88
CA LEU A 124 -15.52 -4.00 -0.07
C LEU A 124 -15.03 -4.20 1.38
N ALA A 125 -13.73 -4.50 1.55
CA ALA A 125 -13.11 -4.57 2.87
C ALA A 125 -13.13 -3.21 3.58
N LEU A 126 -12.84 -2.12 2.88
CA LEU A 126 -12.93 -0.76 3.42
C LEU A 126 -14.35 -0.39 3.82
N GLU A 127 -15.36 -0.66 3.00
CA GLU A 127 -16.76 -0.41 3.33
C GLU A 127 -17.20 -1.16 4.58
N SER A 128 -16.80 -2.43 4.70
CA SER A 128 -17.07 -3.27 5.87
C SER A 128 -16.35 -2.74 7.13
N ALA A 129 -15.11 -2.26 6.99
CA ALA A 129 -14.38 -1.64 8.08
C ALA A 129 -15.05 -0.34 8.55
N LEU A 130 -15.45 0.54 7.63
CA LEU A 130 -16.15 1.78 7.95
C LEU A 130 -17.51 1.51 8.62
N GLN A 131 -18.24 0.48 8.17
CA GLN A 131 -19.49 0.07 8.83
C GLN A 131 -19.22 -0.41 10.26
N ARG A 132 -18.23 -1.29 10.46
CA ARG A 132 -17.86 -1.80 11.79
C ARG A 132 -17.42 -0.70 12.74
N LEU A 133 -16.73 0.32 12.23
CA LEU A 133 -16.33 1.51 13.00
C LEU A 133 -17.53 2.34 13.43
N ARG A 134 -18.52 2.58 12.54
CA ARG A 134 -19.75 3.27 12.89
C ARG A 134 -20.58 2.53 13.95
N GLU A 135 -20.59 1.21 13.90
CA GLU A 135 -21.31 0.36 14.87
C GLU A 135 -20.54 0.20 16.18
N GLY A 136 -19.24 0.42 16.14
CA GLY A 136 -18.30 0.07 17.22
C GLY A 136 -17.95 -1.42 17.25
N ASP A 137 -16.86 -1.75 17.91
CA ASP A 137 -16.41 -3.14 18.08
C ASP A 137 -16.06 -3.41 19.54
N PRO A 138 -17.02 -3.89 20.35
CA PRO A 138 -16.77 -4.19 21.75
C PRO A 138 -15.68 -5.26 21.97
N THR A 139 -15.48 -6.16 21.00
CA THR A 139 -14.46 -7.21 21.11
C THR A 139 -13.04 -6.66 20.99
N SER A 140 -12.89 -5.54 20.30
CA SER A 140 -11.63 -4.81 20.13
C SER A 140 -11.58 -3.53 20.98
N ASN A 141 -12.54 -3.34 21.89
CA ASN A 141 -12.68 -2.12 22.71
C ASN A 141 -12.73 -0.80 21.89
N ILE A 142 -13.40 -0.87 20.73
CA ILE A 142 -13.60 0.29 19.85
C ILE A 142 -15.01 0.84 20.08
N THR A 143 -15.11 2.09 20.54
CA THR A 143 -16.37 2.81 20.59
C THR A 143 -16.79 3.23 19.18
N PRO A 144 -18.12 3.37 18.93
CA PRO A 144 -18.60 3.89 17.65
C PRO A 144 -17.89 5.19 17.27
N CYS A 145 -17.33 5.21 16.07
CA CYS A 145 -16.65 6.38 15.53
C CYS A 145 -16.87 6.49 14.02
N GLU A 146 -16.83 7.72 13.53
CA GLU A 146 -17.02 8.05 12.14
C GLU A 146 -15.88 8.96 11.67
N PHE A 147 -15.37 8.69 10.47
CA PHE A 147 -14.32 9.49 9.84
C PHE A 147 -14.95 10.47 8.85
N GLY A 148 -14.56 11.73 8.92
CA GLY A 148 -15.02 12.77 8.00
C GLY A 148 -14.48 12.59 6.59
N ARG A 149 -13.29 11.96 6.46
CA ARG A 149 -12.66 11.67 5.17
C ARG A 149 -11.78 10.42 5.21
N THR A 150 -11.58 9.80 4.03
CA THR A 150 -10.58 8.77 3.80
C THR A 150 -9.53 9.24 2.80
N ILE A 151 -8.28 8.82 2.99
CA ILE A 151 -7.17 9.05 2.06
C ILE A 151 -6.62 7.68 1.66
N GLY A 152 -6.61 7.39 0.36
CA GLY A 152 -5.99 6.19 -0.17
C GLY A 152 -4.47 6.33 -0.15
N VAL A 153 -3.79 5.38 0.46
CA VAL A 153 -2.33 5.34 0.58
C VAL A 153 -1.82 4.07 -0.08
N GLY A 154 -1.00 4.20 -1.09
CA GLY A 154 -0.44 3.03 -1.77
C GLY A 154 1.08 3.05 -1.81
N HIS A 155 1.69 1.88 -1.92
CA HIS A 155 3.11 1.73 -2.21
C HIS A 155 3.27 0.84 -3.44
N SER A 156 4.02 1.28 -4.47
CA SER A 156 4.34 0.48 -5.66
C SER A 156 3.07 -0.08 -6.33
N MET A 157 2.93 -1.39 -6.49
CA MET A 157 1.70 -2.05 -6.96
C MET A 157 0.47 -1.58 -6.17
N GLY A 158 0.59 -1.36 -4.85
CA GLY A 158 -0.49 -0.84 -4.02
C GLY A 158 -0.90 0.59 -4.38
N SER A 159 0.04 1.44 -4.83
CA SER A 159 -0.29 2.77 -5.39
C SER A 159 -1.14 2.66 -6.65
N MET A 160 -0.81 1.71 -7.51
CA MET A 160 -1.55 1.46 -8.75
C MET A 160 -2.94 0.90 -8.48
N LEU A 161 -3.07 0.01 -7.47
CA LEU A 161 -4.36 -0.52 -7.02
C LEU A 161 -5.21 0.55 -6.33
N ALA A 162 -4.62 1.50 -5.58
CA ALA A 162 -5.34 2.64 -5.02
C ALA A 162 -5.90 3.56 -6.12
N VAL A 163 -5.14 3.75 -7.20
CA VAL A 163 -5.59 4.49 -8.40
C VAL A 163 -6.72 3.73 -9.11
N GLU A 164 -6.60 2.41 -9.28
CA GLU A 164 -7.66 1.58 -9.87
C GLU A 164 -8.95 1.67 -9.04
N GLU A 165 -8.86 1.55 -7.71
CA GLU A 165 -9.99 1.66 -6.80
C GLU A 165 -10.63 3.05 -6.87
N GLN A 166 -9.86 4.11 -6.75
CA GLN A 166 -10.35 5.48 -6.77
C GLN A 166 -11.05 5.83 -8.09
N ALA A 167 -10.54 5.32 -9.21
CA ALA A 167 -11.11 5.61 -10.54
C ALA A 167 -12.60 5.23 -10.65
N PHE A 168 -13.02 4.11 -10.04
CA PHE A 168 -14.42 3.68 -10.08
C PHE A 168 -15.21 3.99 -8.81
N SER A 169 -14.57 3.98 -7.63
CA SER A 169 -15.28 4.10 -6.35
C SER A 169 -15.48 5.54 -5.90
N LYS A 170 -14.53 6.43 -6.25
CA LYS A 170 -14.49 7.82 -5.76
C LYS A 170 -14.56 7.92 -4.22
N GLN A 171 -14.01 6.90 -3.55
CA GLN A 171 -14.12 6.72 -2.10
C GLN A 171 -13.23 7.69 -1.31
N HIS A 172 -12.06 8.04 -1.87
CA HIS A 172 -11.07 8.85 -1.19
C HIS A 172 -11.15 10.31 -1.60
N GLU A 173 -10.92 11.22 -0.65
CA GLU A 173 -10.82 12.65 -0.93
C GLU A 173 -9.44 13.08 -1.43
N ALA A 174 -8.43 12.22 -1.26
CA ALA A 174 -7.08 12.41 -1.77
C ALA A 174 -6.34 11.08 -1.88
N LEU A 175 -5.24 11.04 -2.64
CA LEU A 175 -4.36 9.88 -2.75
C LEU A 175 -2.93 10.25 -2.35
N LEU A 176 -2.29 9.38 -1.57
CA LEU A 176 -0.87 9.41 -1.24
C LEU A 176 -0.19 8.18 -1.87
N LEU A 177 0.60 8.41 -2.90
CA LEU A 177 1.15 7.35 -3.75
C LEU A 177 2.67 7.32 -3.63
N PHE A 178 3.18 6.23 -3.06
CA PHE A 178 4.61 5.96 -3.00
C PHE A 178 5.02 5.15 -4.22
N SER A 179 5.97 5.67 -5.00
CA SER A 179 6.52 4.96 -6.16
C SER A 179 5.48 4.61 -7.22
N PHE A 180 4.62 5.55 -7.58
CA PHE A 180 3.60 5.37 -8.63
C PHE A 180 4.14 5.85 -9.98
N SER A 181 3.90 5.08 -11.06
CA SER A 181 4.02 5.55 -12.44
C SER A 181 3.24 4.66 -13.39
N THR A 182 2.55 5.27 -14.35
CA THR A 182 1.92 4.54 -15.46
C THR A 182 2.94 4.05 -16.49
N GLN A 183 4.22 4.50 -16.39
CA GLN A 183 5.30 4.06 -17.27
C GLN A 183 5.83 2.66 -16.92
N GLY A 184 5.37 2.07 -15.81
CA GLY A 184 5.80 0.76 -15.36
C GLY A 184 7.31 0.66 -15.15
N THR A 185 7.83 -0.56 -15.22
CA THR A 185 9.26 -0.85 -15.02
C THR A 185 9.89 -1.57 -16.22
N PRO A 186 10.03 -0.91 -17.39
CA PRO A 186 10.41 -1.55 -18.67
C PRO A 186 11.71 -2.34 -18.62
N ARG A 187 12.64 -1.96 -17.74
CA ARG A 187 13.95 -2.63 -17.58
C ARG A 187 13.85 -4.07 -17.08
N PHE A 188 12.73 -4.45 -16.44
CA PHE A 188 12.50 -5.79 -15.91
C PHE A 188 11.62 -6.65 -16.80
N LEU A 189 11.16 -6.12 -17.95
CA LEU A 189 10.27 -6.84 -18.86
C LEU A 189 11.06 -7.59 -19.94
N ASP A 190 10.64 -8.81 -20.22
CA ASP A 190 11.03 -9.54 -21.42
C ASP A 190 10.22 -9.08 -22.65
N ASP A 191 10.54 -9.61 -23.82
CA ASP A 191 9.89 -9.22 -25.07
C ASP A 191 8.40 -9.59 -25.11
N SER A 192 8.01 -10.68 -24.46
CA SER A 192 6.60 -11.12 -24.40
C SER A 192 5.75 -10.13 -23.59
N MET A 193 6.28 -9.64 -22.48
CA MET A 193 5.65 -8.62 -21.64
C MET A 193 5.63 -7.24 -22.32
N ARG A 194 6.76 -6.84 -22.96
CA ARG A 194 6.87 -5.57 -23.69
C ARG A 194 5.87 -5.46 -24.84
N ALA A 195 5.45 -6.58 -25.43
CA ALA A 195 4.45 -6.60 -26.49
C ALA A 195 3.07 -6.09 -26.09
N TYR A 196 2.82 -5.90 -24.78
CA TYR A 196 1.58 -5.33 -24.24
C TYR A 196 1.70 -3.84 -23.86
N ALA A 197 2.89 -3.26 -23.95
CA ALA A 197 3.11 -1.87 -23.57
C ALA A 197 2.25 -0.92 -24.41
N GLY A 198 1.51 -0.03 -23.75
CA GLY A 198 0.60 0.92 -24.38
C GLY A 198 -0.73 0.35 -24.87
N ASP A 199 -1.02 -0.92 -24.61
CA ASP A 199 -2.29 -1.58 -24.95
C ASP A 199 -2.96 -2.16 -23.67
N PRO A 200 -3.54 -1.31 -22.82
CA PRO A 200 -4.13 -1.75 -21.54
C PRO A 200 -5.35 -2.65 -21.72
N GLU A 201 -6.10 -2.53 -22.80
CA GLU A 201 -7.26 -3.39 -23.07
C GLU A 201 -6.82 -4.82 -23.35
N ARG A 202 -5.86 -4.99 -24.25
CA ARG A 202 -5.26 -6.29 -24.54
C ARG A 202 -4.58 -6.88 -23.31
N LEU A 203 -3.83 -6.07 -22.55
CA LEU A 203 -3.20 -6.50 -21.31
C LEU A 203 -4.23 -7.04 -20.32
N ARG A 204 -5.31 -6.31 -20.04
CA ARG A 204 -6.37 -6.76 -19.12
C ARG A 204 -7.06 -8.04 -19.57
N LYS A 205 -7.27 -8.20 -20.86
CA LYS A 205 -7.86 -9.41 -21.43
C LYS A 205 -6.97 -10.64 -21.28
N ASP A 206 -5.67 -10.48 -21.50
CA ASP A 206 -4.73 -11.58 -21.60
C ASP A 206 -3.90 -11.79 -20.32
N ILE A 207 -4.10 -10.96 -19.28
CA ILE A 207 -3.22 -10.88 -18.09
C ILE A 207 -3.03 -12.22 -17.38
N GLY A 208 -4.09 -13.02 -17.23
CA GLY A 208 -4.02 -14.33 -16.58
C GLY A 208 -3.11 -15.30 -17.34
N LYS A 209 -3.26 -15.34 -18.68
CA LYS A 209 -2.40 -16.17 -19.53
C LYS A 209 -0.96 -15.68 -19.57
N LEU A 210 -0.77 -14.36 -19.58
CA LEU A 210 0.57 -13.77 -19.51
C LEU A 210 1.24 -14.12 -18.18
N ALA A 211 0.51 -14.03 -17.06
CA ALA A 211 1.00 -14.39 -15.73
C ALA A 211 1.37 -15.88 -15.63
N GLU A 212 0.54 -16.78 -16.17
CA GLU A 212 0.82 -18.20 -16.23
C GLU A 212 2.12 -18.49 -17.00
N ASN A 213 2.28 -17.89 -18.17
CA ASN A 213 3.45 -18.12 -19.02
C ASN A 213 4.74 -17.53 -18.47
N SER A 214 4.66 -16.36 -17.79
CA SER A 214 5.84 -15.61 -17.37
C SER A 214 6.29 -15.95 -15.95
N MET A 215 5.38 -16.33 -15.06
CA MET A 215 5.66 -16.55 -13.64
C MET A 215 5.46 -18.00 -13.18
N GLY A 216 4.73 -18.83 -13.96
CA GLY A 216 4.51 -20.24 -13.67
C GLY A 216 3.65 -20.53 -12.43
N THR A 217 3.31 -19.52 -11.66
CA THR A 217 2.39 -19.57 -10.51
C THR A 217 1.65 -18.25 -10.37
N PRO A 218 0.37 -18.25 -9.96
CA PRO A 218 -0.36 -16.99 -9.72
C PRO A 218 0.14 -16.22 -8.49
N TYR A 219 0.92 -16.87 -7.61
CA TYR A 219 1.43 -16.29 -6.37
C TYR A 219 2.93 -16.55 -6.21
N PRO A 220 3.79 -16.00 -7.08
CA PRO A 220 5.22 -16.20 -6.98
C PRO A 220 5.77 -15.62 -5.67
N GLU A 221 6.68 -16.38 -5.07
CA GLU A 221 7.48 -15.90 -3.95
C GLU A 221 8.64 -15.05 -4.47
N ARG A 222 9.11 -14.13 -3.63
CA ARG A 222 10.25 -13.31 -3.98
C ARG A 222 11.50 -14.15 -4.11
N ALA A 223 12.14 -14.12 -5.27
CA ALA A 223 13.49 -14.64 -5.42
C ALA A 223 14.49 -13.72 -4.68
N THR A 224 15.00 -14.19 -3.54
CA THR A 224 15.91 -13.42 -2.65
C THR A 224 17.37 -13.41 -3.11
N ASN A 225 17.68 -13.77 -4.35
CA ASN A 225 18.94 -14.41 -4.71
C ASN A 225 20.03 -13.47 -5.25
N SER A 226 19.82 -12.18 -5.46
CA SER A 226 20.89 -11.29 -5.85
C SER A 226 21.03 -10.09 -4.94
N GLU A 227 22.28 -9.70 -4.68
CA GLU A 227 22.60 -8.46 -3.96
C GLU A 227 22.05 -7.23 -4.70
N SER A 228 22.03 -7.26 -6.03
CA SER A 228 21.47 -6.17 -6.84
C SER A 228 19.96 -6.00 -6.67
N ASP A 229 19.21 -7.08 -6.52
CA ASP A 229 17.75 -7.02 -6.33
C ASP A 229 17.42 -6.52 -4.93
N ARG A 230 18.23 -6.92 -3.92
CA ARG A 230 18.11 -6.38 -2.57
C ARG A 230 18.42 -4.89 -2.53
N ARG A 231 19.49 -4.44 -3.23
CA ARG A 231 19.83 -3.01 -3.32
C ARG A 231 18.72 -2.19 -3.96
N ALA A 232 18.18 -2.66 -5.09
CA ALA A 232 17.14 -1.93 -5.79
C ALA A 232 15.84 -1.78 -4.97
N ALA A 233 15.50 -2.78 -4.16
CA ALA A 233 14.25 -2.79 -3.41
C ALA A 233 14.39 -2.27 -1.98
N PHE A 234 15.51 -2.53 -1.32
CA PHE A 234 15.63 -2.37 0.13
C PHE A 234 16.62 -1.27 0.59
N GLY A 235 17.31 -0.64 -0.36
CA GLY A 235 18.22 0.45 0.01
C GLY A 235 19.44 0.01 0.78
N VAL A 236 20.09 -1.07 0.35
CA VAL A 236 21.38 -1.51 0.94
C VAL A 236 22.36 -0.35 0.97
N GLY A 237 22.79 0.04 2.18
CA GLY A 237 23.69 1.18 2.42
C GLY A 237 22.98 2.47 2.83
N THR A 238 21.66 2.59 2.62
CA THR A 238 20.83 3.73 3.06
C THR A 238 19.87 3.36 4.19
N ALA A 239 19.76 2.05 4.50
CA ALA A 239 18.97 1.53 5.60
C ALA A 239 19.88 0.81 6.62
N PRO A 240 19.54 0.83 7.92
CA PRO A 240 20.19 -0.01 8.92
C PRO A 240 19.94 -1.50 8.64
N SER A 241 20.88 -2.38 9.02
CA SER A 241 20.80 -3.82 8.76
C SER A 241 19.57 -4.49 9.37
N ASP A 242 19.10 -4.03 10.54
CA ASP A 242 17.89 -4.53 11.21
C ASP A 242 16.60 -4.12 10.49
N ALA A 243 16.63 -3.05 9.69
CA ALA A 243 15.53 -2.65 8.84
C ALA A 243 15.33 -3.61 7.64
N GLU A 244 16.40 -4.20 7.13
CA GLU A 244 16.31 -5.26 6.11
C GLU A 244 15.58 -6.50 6.66
N ASP A 245 15.89 -6.89 7.89
CA ASP A 245 15.24 -8.03 8.56
C ASP A 245 13.74 -7.78 8.75
N ALA A 246 13.35 -6.56 9.12
CA ALA A 246 11.95 -6.19 9.27
C ALA A 246 11.18 -6.19 7.92
N LEU A 247 11.82 -5.71 6.85
CA LEU A 247 11.24 -5.79 5.50
C LEU A 247 11.08 -7.25 5.05
N HIS A 248 12.05 -8.09 5.38
CA HIS A 248 11.96 -9.52 5.09
C HIS A 248 10.76 -10.16 5.84
N ALA A 249 10.56 -9.80 7.10
CA ALA A 249 9.41 -10.25 7.87
C ALA A 249 8.06 -9.74 7.34
N ALA A 250 8.05 -8.57 6.68
CA ALA A 250 6.87 -8.02 5.99
C ALA A 250 6.67 -8.57 4.57
N SER A 251 7.58 -9.43 4.09
CA SER A 251 7.50 -9.99 2.73
C SER A 251 6.43 -11.09 2.64
N THR A 252 5.81 -11.18 1.46
CA THR A 252 4.80 -12.18 1.12
C THR A 252 4.87 -12.51 -0.37
N ASN A 253 3.92 -13.30 -0.86
CA ASN A 253 3.77 -13.60 -2.28
C ASN A 253 3.35 -12.34 -3.06
N LEU A 254 3.68 -12.31 -4.34
CA LEU A 254 3.11 -11.36 -5.29
C LEU A 254 1.82 -11.94 -5.88
N LEU A 255 0.81 -11.12 -6.10
CA LEU A 255 -0.25 -11.48 -7.02
C LEU A 255 0.23 -11.21 -8.46
N ALA A 256 0.47 -12.27 -9.23
CA ALA A 256 1.14 -12.20 -10.54
C ALA A 256 0.43 -11.25 -11.53
N THR A 257 -0.91 -11.29 -11.57
CA THR A 257 -1.72 -10.42 -12.44
C THR A 257 -1.57 -8.94 -12.07
N GLY A 258 -1.58 -8.62 -10.78
CA GLY A 258 -1.36 -7.27 -10.25
C GLY A 258 0.07 -6.78 -10.52
N GLY A 259 1.06 -7.63 -10.22
CA GLY A 259 2.46 -7.33 -10.44
C GLY A 259 2.78 -7.05 -11.90
N LEU A 260 2.39 -7.93 -12.83
CA LEU A 260 2.63 -7.72 -14.26
C LEU A 260 1.92 -6.49 -14.80
N THR A 261 0.65 -6.26 -14.40
CA THR A 261 -0.06 -5.05 -14.83
C THR A 261 0.65 -3.78 -14.37
N SER A 262 1.23 -3.79 -13.15
CA SER A 262 1.97 -2.65 -12.61
C SER A 262 3.33 -2.42 -13.29
N MET A 263 3.96 -3.47 -13.81
CA MET A 263 5.25 -3.39 -14.47
C MET A 263 5.16 -2.98 -15.94
N ILE A 264 4.06 -3.31 -16.61
CA ILE A 264 3.90 -3.07 -18.05
C ILE A 264 3.43 -1.64 -18.30
N PRO A 265 4.18 -0.84 -19.13
CA PRO A 265 3.82 0.54 -19.45
C PRO A 265 2.39 0.68 -19.95
N GLY A 266 1.63 1.60 -19.38
CA GLY A 266 0.24 1.86 -19.74
C GLY A 266 -0.80 0.99 -19.04
N GLY A 267 -0.39 -0.03 -18.27
CA GLY A 267 -1.33 -0.94 -17.58
C GLY A 267 -2.34 -0.23 -16.70
N PHE A 268 -1.92 0.83 -16.02
CA PHE A 268 -2.76 1.68 -15.17
C PHE A 268 -3.04 3.09 -15.75
N ALA A 269 -2.71 3.35 -17.01
CA ALA A 269 -2.98 4.64 -17.63
C ALA A 269 -4.48 4.99 -17.70
N PRO A 270 -5.41 4.06 -18.06
CA PRO A 270 -6.83 4.39 -18.07
C PRO A 270 -7.38 4.82 -16.69
N PRO A 271 -7.20 4.09 -15.59
CA PRO A 271 -7.68 4.54 -14.28
C PRO A 271 -6.97 5.81 -13.79
N ALA A 272 -5.68 6.00 -14.08
CA ALA A 272 -4.94 7.20 -13.73
C ALA A 272 -5.55 8.46 -14.38
N ALA A 273 -5.99 8.35 -15.63
CA ALA A 273 -6.66 9.46 -16.34
C ALA A 273 -8.01 9.87 -15.71
N GLU A 274 -8.61 9.04 -14.84
CA GLU A 274 -9.89 9.30 -14.18
C GLU A 274 -9.74 9.87 -12.75
N ILE A 275 -8.53 10.07 -12.26
CA ILE A 275 -8.28 10.61 -10.92
C ILE A 275 -8.58 12.10 -10.89
N ASP A 276 -9.56 12.49 -10.06
CA ASP A 276 -10.10 13.85 -9.94
C ASP A 276 -10.01 14.41 -8.50
N VAL A 277 -9.13 13.83 -7.69
CA VAL A 277 -8.80 14.26 -6.33
C VAL A 277 -7.35 14.73 -6.24
N PRO A 278 -6.98 15.53 -5.19
CA PRO A 278 -5.58 15.86 -4.93
C PRO A 278 -4.71 14.61 -4.76
N VAL A 279 -3.50 14.66 -5.30
CA VAL A 279 -2.54 13.55 -5.20
C VAL A 279 -1.18 14.06 -4.72
N MET A 280 -0.61 13.36 -3.74
CA MET A 280 0.81 13.48 -3.41
C MET A 280 1.54 12.22 -3.89
N MET A 281 2.61 12.41 -4.65
CA MET A 281 3.47 11.34 -5.13
C MET A 281 4.85 11.45 -4.52
N ILE A 282 5.36 10.33 -4.02
CA ILE A 282 6.64 10.26 -3.32
C ILE A 282 7.51 9.22 -3.99
N PHE A 283 8.77 9.58 -4.21
CA PHE A 283 9.81 8.75 -4.80
C PHE A 283 11.07 8.82 -3.95
N GLY A 284 11.87 7.76 -3.97
CA GLY A 284 13.26 7.83 -3.56
C GLY A 284 14.13 8.30 -4.72
N ASP A 285 15.24 8.96 -4.47
CA ASP A 285 16.21 9.37 -5.50
C ASP A 285 16.89 8.17 -6.21
N HIS A 286 16.80 6.98 -5.61
CA HIS A 286 17.24 5.70 -6.17
C HIS A 286 16.08 4.72 -6.44
N ASP A 287 14.86 5.22 -6.60
CA ASP A 287 13.66 4.41 -6.77
C ASP A 287 13.57 3.71 -8.15
N LEU A 288 12.57 2.88 -8.30
CA LEU A 288 12.20 2.24 -9.57
C LEU A 288 11.54 3.21 -10.53
N HIS A 289 10.87 4.20 -9.99
CA HIS A 289 10.15 5.28 -10.69
C HIS A 289 10.70 6.65 -10.30
N ASP A 290 10.39 7.65 -11.10
CA ASP A 290 10.72 9.05 -10.86
C ASP A 290 9.51 9.97 -11.13
N ASP A 291 9.67 11.27 -10.87
CA ASP A 291 8.62 12.27 -10.97
C ASP A 291 8.50 12.96 -12.35
N ARG A 292 9.25 12.52 -13.35
CA ARG A 292 9.37 13.25 -14.64
C ARG A 292 8.07 13.41 -15.39
N HIS A 293 7.13 12.47 -15.25
CA HIS A 293 5.87 12.46 -16.02
C HIS A 293 4.62 12.46 -15.14
N THR A 294 4.75 12.61 -13.84
CA THR A 294 3.68 12.40 -12.86
C THR A 294 2.42 13.20 -13.12
N ARG A 295 2.58 14.50 -13.45
CA ARG A 295 1.44 15.39 -13.69
C ARG A 295 0.69 15.04 -14.97
N GLU A 296 1.42 14.59 -15.99
CA GLU A 296 0.85 14.16 -17.27
C GLU A 296 0.09 12.84 -17.12
N GLU A 297 0.50 12.00 -16.16
CA GLU A 297 -0.12 10.72 -15.86
C GLU A 297 -1.47 10.86 -15.12
N LEU A 298 -1.71 12.00 -14.46
CA LEU A 298 -2.92 12.31 -13.68
C LEU A 298 -3.60 13.60 -14.19
N PRO A 299 -4.04 13.66 -15.46
CA PRO A 299 -4.45 14.89 -16.12
C PRO A 299 -5.68 15.57 -15.50
N ARG A 300 -6.54 14.82 -14.80
CA ARG A 300 -7.76 15.34 -14.17
C ARG A 300 -7.59 15.70 -12.70
N SER A 301 -6.46 15.31 -12.08
CA SER A 301 -6.20 15.67 -10.69
C SER A 301 -6.10 17.20 -10.52
N PRO A 302 -6.84 17.79 -9.57
CA PRO A 302 -6.80 19.23 -9.33
C PRO A 302 -5.44 19.72 -8.84
N SER A 303 -4.69 18.84 -8.15
CA SER A 303 -3.37 19.14 -7.62
C SER A 303 -2.52 17.88 -7.54
N VAL A 304 -1.34 17.92 -8.16
CA VAL A 304 -0.31 16.89 -8.04
C VAL A 304 0.90 17.51 -7.37
N THR A 305 1.21 17.03 -6.16
CA THR A 305 2.39 17.38 -5.39
C THR A 305 3.40 16.24 -5.48
N THR A 306 4.67 16.55 -5.77
CA THR A 306 5.73 15.55 -5.81
C THR A 306 6.75 15.80 -4.69
N TYR A 307 7.30 14.72 -4.13
CA TYR A 307 8.39 14.79 -3.18
C TYR A 307 9.40 13.67 -3.47
N CYS A 308 10.67 14.05 -3.63
CA CYS A 308 11.77 13.11 -3.77
C CYS A 308 12.51 13.01 -2.42
N LEU A 309 12.55 11.82 -1.86
CA LEU A 309 13.28 11.53 -0.62
C LEU A 309 14.73 11.19 -0.96
N GLU A 310 15.67 11.95 -0.40
CA GLU A 310 17.10 11.75 -0.59
C GLU A 310 17.59 10.47 0.12
N ASP A 311 18.60 9.82 -0.46
CA ASP A 311 19.15 8.55 0.03
C ASP A 311 18.08 7.49 0.28
N ALA A 312 17.11 7.40 -0.61
CA ALA A 312 16.00 6.48 -0.49
C ALA A 312 15.81 5.63 -1.75
N TRP A 313 15.57 4.36 -1.51
CA TRP A 313 15.27 3.36 -2.52
C TRP A 313 13.76 3.08 -2.53
N HIS A 314 13.37 2.05 -3.24
CA HIS A 314 11.95 1.70 -3.41
C HIS A 314 11.17 1.52 -2.09
N CYS A 315 11.77 0.96 -1.04
CA CYS A 315 11.15 0.81 0.27
C CYS A 315 11.45 2.02 1.18
N HIS A 316 10.74 3.10 0.98
CA HIS A 316 10.98 4.41 1.61
C HIS A 316 11.02 4.40 3.14
N PHE A 317 10.22 3.53 3.79
CA PHE A 317 10.02 3.55 5.25
C PHE A 317 11.25 3.05 6.04
N VAL A 318 12.19 2.40 5.37
CA VAL A 318 13.46 1.99 6.00
C VAL A 318 14.59 2.96 5.74
N SER A 319 14.37 4.00 4.93
CA SER A 319 15.38 5.06 4.71
C SER A 319 15.77 5.74 6.02
N ASN A 320 17.05 6.16 6.11
CA ASN A 320 17.53 6.97 7.21
C ASN A 320 16.80 8.33 7.31
N ASN A 321 16.31 8.84 6.18
CA ASN A 321 15.62 10.13 6.07
C ASN A 321 14.08 10.03 6.24
N ARG A 322 13.55 8.87 6.66
CA ARG A 322 12.10 8.62 6.81
C ARG A 322 11.37 9.62 7.70
N GLU A 323 12.02 10.21 8.69
CA GLU A 323 11.40 11.21 9.56
C GLU A 323 10.99 12.48 8.80
N MET A 324 11.79 12.88 7.81
CA MET A 324 11.42 13.97 6.91
C MET A 324 10.22 13.61 6.05
N LEU A 325 10.13 12.35 5.64
CA LEU A 325 8.98 11.83 4.91
C LEU A 325 7.70 11.93 5.75
N TRP A 326 7.75 11.51 7.03
CA TRP A 326 6.61 11.61 7.94
C TRP A 326 6.10 13.04 8.08
N LEU A 327 7.00 14.00 8.26
CA LEU A 327 6.66 15.42 8.34
C LEU A 327 6.01 15.93 7.05
N ARG A 328 6.58 15.62 5.88
CA ARG A 328 6.05 16.05 4.59
C ARG A 328 4.66 15.50 4.30
N VAL A 329 4.44 14.23 4.63
CA VAL A 329 3.13 13.59 4.50
C VAL A 329 2.10 14.27 5.41
N SER A 330 2.44 14.47 6.69
CA SER A 330 1.55 15.13 7.66
C SER A 330 1.22 16.56 7.24
N ASP A 331 2.22 17.35 6.83
CA ASP A 331 2.03 18.72 6.35
C ASP A 331 1.09 18.77 5.14
N TRP A 332 1.28 17.84 4.18
CA TRP A 332 0.41 17.78 3.00
C TRP A 332 -1.03 17.42 3.37
N ILE A 333 -1.24 16.41 4.22
CA ILE A 333 -2.60 16.01 4.67
C ILE A 333 -3.28 17.18 5.38
N ASN A 334 -2.55 17.95 6.19
CA ASN A 334 -3.09 19.12 6.88
C ASN A 334 -3.43 20.28 5.92
N SER A 335 -2.87 20.29 4.72
CA SER A 335 -3.14 21.33 3.70
C SER A 335 -4.35 21.03 2.82
N LEU A 336 -4.91 19.81 2.90
CA LEU A 336 -6.14 19.39 2.21
C LEU A 336 -7.37 19.97 2.93
#